data_50a64f681f0b2bc8a92302d4029f6366
#
_entry.id   50a64f681f0b2bc8a92302d4029f6366
#
_cell.length_a   1.000
_cell.length_b   1.000
_cell.length_c   1.000
_cell.angle_alpha   90.00
_cell.angle_beta   90.00
_cell.angle_gamma   90.00
#
_symmetry.space_group_name_H-M   'P 1'
#
loop_
_entity.id
_entity.type
_entity.pdbx_description
1 polymer ?
#
loop_
_entity_poly.entity_id
_entity_poly.type
_entity_poly.pdbx_seq_one_letter_code
_entity_poly.pdbx_strand_id
1 'polypeptide(L)'
;MELLTAAQMRTIEQAAIKSGDVTGLELMERAGQGVVEAILEEWPVLDRRGASPSRSPGYLGPDEEDPLRAVVLCGPGNNGGDGFVVARLLQELGWEVEVFLYGNPEKLPPDARVNYERWETKNEVRVFAVDRAPLENDFLQFPNEIDLVVDGVFGTGLTRPFAGVFSRLANAPARTLLRDRGVKVVAIDAPSGLCADSGRILGNAIVADLAVTFHSRKLGHVLGDGPVTCGRVRTKSIGLETWEDSQIVHMAHPDRMKLLKTSVDHKYSHGHALILSGGSGKTGAARLAARGALRIGAGLVTLGVPPSAQTEAASQITALMLQRVDGTDELSEILEDTRLNALCLGPALGLARAQALVPMALAARRATVLDADALSAFAEDPDTLFAHLHGKCVLTPHGGEFARLFPDIAGEMNAHPTKGPAYSKVDATRAAAKRAGCVVLFKGPDTVIAAPDGRCVVNAALYERAAPWLATAGAGDVLAGFIAGLLARGFAPIQAAETAAWLHVECARRFGPGLIAEDLPEQVPDVLKKLNI
;
A
#
# COMPACT_ATOMS: atom_id res chain seq x y z
N MET A 1 11.61 4.59 -0.59
CA MET A 1 10.84 4.91 -1.81
C MET A 1 9.68 5.81 -1.40
N GLU A 2 9.56 6.93 -2.06
CA GLU A 2 8.50 7.93 -1.84
C GLU A 2 7.23 7.52 -2.57
N LEU A 3 6.10 7.97 -2.03
CA LEU A 3 4.78 7.84 -2.62
C LEU A 3 4.17 9.24 -2.68
N LEU A 4 3.80 9.67 -3.88
CA LEU A 4 3.30 11.03 -4.11
C LEU A 4 1.78 11.03 -4.30
N THR A 5 1.16 12.13 -3.90
CA THR A 5 -0.18 12.49 -4.38
C THR A 5 -0.10 13.10 -5.78
N ALA A 6 -1.22 13.10 -6.49
CA ALA A 6 -1.35 13.80 -7.77
C ALA A 6 -1.02 15.30 -7.66
N ALA A 7 -1.34 15.92 -6.52
CA ALA A 7 -1.04 17.32 -6.27
C ALA A 7 0.46 17.56 -6.10
N GLN A 8 1.15 16.72 -5.33
CA GLN A 8 2.60 16.79 -5.13
C GLN A 8 3.34 16.60 -6.46
N MET A 9 2.96 15.58 -7.25
CA MET A 9 3.57 15.35 -8.57
C MET A 9 3.44 16.57 -9.46
N ARG A 10 2.25 17.17 -9.58
CA ARG A 10 2.05 18.43 -10.35
C ARG A 10 2.90 19.59 -9.84
N THR A 11 3.08 19.70 -8.53
CA THR A 11 3.93 20.75 -7.94
C THR A 11 5.38 20.58 -8.35
N ILE A 12 5.89 19.34 -8.35
CA ILE A 12 7.26 19.03 -8.77
C ILE A 12 7.47 19.36 -10.26
N GLU A 13 6.54 18.90 -11.12
CA GLU A 13 6.57 19.21 -12.57
C GLU A 13 6.55 20.72 -12.84
N GLN A 14 5.63 21.44 -12.19
CA GLN A 14 5.51 22.89 -12.34
C GLN A 14 6.75 23.64 -11.84
N ALA A 15 7.37 23.17 -10.76
CA ALA A 15 8.61 23.75 -10.26
C ALA A 15 9.76 23.59 -11.28
N ALA A 16 9.91 22.41 -11.85
CA ALA A 16 10.94 22.13 -12.86
C ALA A 16 10.70 22.91 -14.17
N ILE A 17 9.45 23.06 -14.60
CA ILE A 17 9.12 23.88 -15.78
C ILE A 17 9.39 25.37 -15.49
N LYS A 18 9.03 25.84 -14.31
CA LYS A 18 9.21 27.25 -13.92
C LYS A 18 10.68 27.63 -13.75
N SER A 19 11.55 26.72 -13.30
CA SER A 19 13.00 26.96 -13.23
C SER A 19 13.65 27.11 -14.61
N GLY A 20 12.99 26.61 -15.65
CA GLY A 20 13.52 26.60 -17.03
C GLY A 20 14.44 25.40 -17.33
N ASP A 21 14.54 24.44 -16.41
CA ASP A 21 15.38 23.25 -16.59
C ASP A 21 14.79 22.28 -17.62
N VAL A 22 13.46 22.32 -17.78
CA VAL A 22 12.72 21.44 -18.69
C VAL A 22 11.42 22.11 -19.13
N THR A 23 10.94 21.78 -20.33
CA THR A 23 9.61 22.17 -20.81
C THR A 23 8.59 21.07 -20.57
N GLY A 24 7.29 21.41 -20.53
CA GLY A 24 6.22 20.40 -20.43
C GLY A 24 6.24 19.42 -21.60
N LEU A 25 6.57 19.91 -22.80
CA LEU A 25 6.69 19.07 -24.00
C LEU A 25 7.84 18.07 -23.88
N GLU A 26 8.99 18.46 -23.31
CA GLU A 26 10.10 17.53 -23.05
C GLU A 26 9.77 16.50 -21.98
N LEU A 27 9.05 16.89 -20.91
CA LEU A 27 8.58 15.92 -19.91
C LEU A 27 7.63 14.89 -20.53
N MET A 28 6.71 15.34 -21.38
CA MET A 28 5.77 14.47 -22.10
C MET A 28 6.50 13.53 -23.07
N GLU A 29 7.52 13.99 -23.77
CA GLU A 29 8.37 13.15 -24.63
C GLU A 29 9.10 12.08 -23.84
N ARG A 30 9.73 12.43 -22.70
CA ARG A 30 10.39 11.49 -21.80
C ARG A 30 9.42 10.49 -21.19
N ALA A 31 8.20 10.92 -20.87
CA ALA A 31 7.14 10.04 -20.37
C ALA A 31 6.75 8.99 -21.41
N GLY A 32 6.45 9.42 -22.63
CA GLY A 32 6.12 8.49 -23.74
C GLY A 32 7.25 7.51 -24.06
N GLN A 33 8.50 7.98 -24.08
CA GLN A 33 9.68 7.12 -24.24
C GLN A 33 9.77 6.08 -23.11
N GLY A 34 9.59 6.50 -21.85
CA GLY A 34 9.59 5.61 -20.69
C GLY A 34 8.49 4.54 -20.77
N VAL A 35 7.32 4.87 -21.32
CA VAL A 35 6.24 3.88 -21.55
C VAL A 35 6.67 2.83 -22.55
N VAL A 36 7.17 3.25 -23.72
CA VAL A 36 7.62 2.31 -24.76
C VAL A 36 8.76 1.43 -24.28
N GLU A 37 9.76 2.01 -23.61
CA GLU A 37 10.83 1.25 -22.98
C GLU A 37 10.30 0.19 -22.00
N ALA A 38 9.37 0.58 -21.11
CA ALA A 38 8.79 -0.34 -20.13
C ALA A 38 8.00 -1.48 -20.80
N ILE A 39 7.31 -1.23 -21.90
CA ILE A 39 6.62 -2.24 -22.70
C ILE A 39 7.62 -3.29 -23.23
N LEU A 40 8.70 -2.83 -23.84
CA LEU A 40 9.70 -3.71 -24.45
C LEU A 40 10.54 -4.46 -23.38
N GLU A 41 10.80 -3.84 -22.24
CA GLU A 41 11.44 -4.49 -21.07
C GLU A 41 10.56 -5.58 -20.46
N GLU A 42 9.23 -5.33 -20.38
CA GLU A 42 8.30 -6.28 -19.77
C GLU A 42 7.98 -7.45 -20.71
N TRP A 43 7.88 -7.17 -22.00
CA TRP A 43 7.61 -8.17 -23.04
C TRP A 43 8.61 -8.09 -24.18
N PRO A 44 9.82 -8.68 -24.02
CA PRO A 44 10.86 -8.64 -25.06
C PRO A 44 10.42 -9.26 -26.42
N VAL A 45 9.39 -10.12 -26.41
CA VAL A 45 8.79 -10.69 -27.62
C VAL A 45 8.13 -9.62 -28.51
N LEU A 46 7.79 -8.47 -27.96
CA LEU A 46 7.26 -7.31 -28.66
C LEU A 46 8.37 -6.39 -29.23
N ASP A 47 9.65 -6.68 -28.94
CA ASP A 47 10.79 -5.94 -29.49
C ASP A 47 11.35 -6.69 -30.71
N ARG A 48 10.92 -6.28 -31.90
CA ARG A 48 11.40 -6.89 -33.15
C ARG A 48 12.70 -6.32 -33.69
N ARG A 49 13.31 -5.30 -33.05
CA ARG A 49 14.55 -4.67 -33.51
C ARG A 49 15.78 -5.58 -33.54
N GLY A 50 15.74 -6.72 -32.83
CA GLY A 50 16.86 -7.66 -32.72
C GLY A 50 16.46 -9.12 -32.87
N ALA A 51 15.31 -9.43 -33.44
CA ALA A 51 14.82 -10.80 -33.54
C ALA A 51 15.70 -11.65 -34.47
N SER A 52 16.61 -12.43 -33.88
CA SER A 52 17.18 -13.61 -34.52
C SER A 52 16.17 -14.76 -34.38
N PRO A 53 15.94 -15.59 -35.42
CA PRO A 53 14.85 -16.57 -35.42
C PRO A 53 15.19 -17.77 -34.53
N SER A 54 14.83 -17.69 -33.22
CA SER A 54 14.82 -18.87 -32.36
C SER A 54 13.50 -18.95 -31.60
N ARG A 55 12.53 -19.62 -32.23
CA ARG A 55 11.21 -19.90 -31.61
C ARG A 55 11.34 -20.93 -30.49
N SER A 56 10.74 -20.65 -29.35
CA SER A 56 10.36 -21.70 -28.40
C SER A 56 9.18 -22.48 -28.98
N PRO A 57 9.22 -23.84 -28.98
CA PRO A 57 8.11 -24.64 -29.49
C PRO A 57 6.83 -24.38 -28.69
N GLY A 58 5.76 -23.92 -29.37
CA GLY A 58 4.44 -23.72 -28.79
C GLY A 58 3.90 -22.28 -28.81
N TYR A 59 4.62 -21.31 -29.33
CA TYR A 59 4.11 -19.95 -29.51
C TYR A 59 3.28 -19.86 -30.80
N LEU A 60 1.97 -19.60 -30.67
CA LEU A 60 1.04 -19.29 -31.77
C LEU A 60 0.87 -17.76 -31.85
N GLY A 61 1.96 -17.02 -32.05
CA GLY A 61 1.91 -15.60 -32.35
C GLY A 61 1.76 -15.33 -33.84
N PRO A 62 1.46 -14.07 -34.26
CA PRO A 62 1.38 -13.68 -35.67
C PRO A 62 2.67 -14.04 -36.40
N ASP A 63 2.55 -14.32 -37.67
CA ASP A 63 3.70 -14.64 -38.53
C ASP A 63 4.74 -13.51 -38.47
N GLU A 64 6.01 -13.85 -38.60
CA GLU A 64 7.14 -12.88 -38.46
C GLU A 64 7.09 -11.73 -39.47
N GLU A 65 6.24 -11.84 -40.50
CA GLU A 65 6.05 -10.85 -41.55
C GLU A 65 4.94 -9.83 -41.25
N ASP A 66 4.01 -10.13 -40.31
CA ASP A 66 2.91 -9.21 -40.00
C ASP A 66 3.35 -8.16 -38.94
N PRO A 67 3.04 -6.87 -39.17
CA PRO A 67 3.35 -5.83 -38.20
C PRO A 67 2.57 -6.04 -36.88
N LEU A 68 3.20 -5.74 -35.74
CA LEU A 68 2.50 -5.68 -34.45
C LEU A 68 1.48 -4.55 -34.49
N ARG A 69 0.34 -4.76 -33.82
CA ARG A 69 -0.79 -3.80 -33.84
C ARG A 69 -1.07 -3.27 -32.44
N ALA A 70 -1.11 -1.94 -32.31
CA ALA A 70 -1.43 -1.25 -31.09
C ALA A 70 -2.66 -0.36 -31.22
N VAL A 71 -3.47 -0.34 -30.19
CA VAL A 71 -4.54 0.64 -30.00
C VAL A 71 -4.15 1.56 -28.85
N VAL A 72 -4.12 2.87 -29.11
CA VAL A 72 -3.80 3.88 -28.13
C VAL A 72 -5.04 4.72 -27.82
N LEU A 73 -5.47 4.71 -26.57
CA LEU A 73 -6.60 5.47 -26.07
C LEU A 73 -6.08 6.76 -25.43
N CYS A 74 -6.35 7.90 -26.06
CA CYS A 74 -5.92 9.21 -25.58
C CYS A 74 -7.09 9.93 -24.88
N GLY A 75 -6.83 10.57 -23.76
CA GLY A 75 -7.78 11.39 -23.03
C GLY A 75 -7.65 12.89 -23.33
N PRO A 76 -8.52 13.72 -22.69
CA PRO A 76 -8.58 15.14 -22.93
C PRO A 76 -7.52 15.96 -22.18
N GLY A 77 -6.60 15.29 -21.49
CA GLY A 77 -5.55 15.93 -20.67
C GLY A 77 -4.14 15.57 -21.14
N ASN A 78 -3.13 15.88 -20.32
CA ASN A 78 -1.72 15.59 -20.62
C ASN A 78 -1.45 14.09 -20.77
N ASN A 79 -2.15 13.23 -20.04
CA ASN A 79 -2.05 11.77 -20.18
C ASN A 79 -2.39 11.30 -21.60
N GLY A 80 -3.36 11.97 -22.27
CA GLY A 80 -3.64 11.77 -23.69
C GLY A 80 -2.49 12.25 -24.58
N GLY A 81 -1.82 13.33 -24.18
CA GLY A 81 -0.61 13.83 -24.84
C GLY A 81 0.53 12.81 -24.82
N ASP A 82 0.77 12.18 -23.66
CA ASP A 82 1.72 11.05 -23.51
C ASP A 82 1.33 9.89 -24.43
N GLY A 83 0.02 9.61 -24.56
CA GLY A 83 -0.52 8.61 -25.48
C GLY A 83 -0.17 8.89 -26.95
N PHE A 84 -0.25 10.13 -27.42
CA PHE A 84 0.17 10.50 -28.78
C PHE A 84 1.68 10.31 -28.99
N VAL A 85 2.50 10.61 -27.99
CA VAL A 85 3.95 10.32 -28.05
C VAL A 85 4.20 8.83 -28.15
N VAL A 86 3.53 8.01 -27.32
CA VAL A 86 3.63 6.54 -27.37
C VAL A 86 3.22 6.01 -28.75
N ALA A 87 2.10 6.49 -29.31
CA ALA A 87 1.63 6.10 -30.62
C ALA A 87 2.68 6.36 -31.72
N ARG A 88 3.27 7.57 -31.73
CA ARG A 88 4.33 7.94 -32.66
C ARG A 88 5.56 7.05 -32.52
N LEU A 89 6.02 6.80 -31.30
CA LEU A 89 7.20 5.98 -31.04
C LEU A 89 6.98 4.52 -31.43
N LEU A 90 5.80 3.95 -31.19
CA LEU A 90 5.46 2.60 -31.65
C LEU A 90 5.43 2.53 -33.18
N GLN A 91 4.87 3.54 -33.85
CA GLN A 91 4.87 3.61 -35.32
C GLN A 91 6.30 3.70 -35.89
N GLU A 92 7.20 4.48 -35.25
CA GLU A 92 8.61 4.56 -35.62
C GLU A 92 9.34 3.21 -35.46
N LEU A 93 8.84 2.34 -34.56
CA LEU A 93 9.32 0.96 -34.38
C LEU A 93 8.67 -0.05 -35.37
N GLY A 94 7.85 0.43 -36.30
CA GLY A 94 7.22 -0.40 -37.36
C GLY A 94 5.88 -1.02 -36.93
N TRP A 95 5.25 -0.56 -35.86
CA TRP A 95 3.91 -1.02 -35.48
C TRP A 95 2.82 -0.35 -36.33
N GLU A 96 1.74 -1.07 -36.57
CA GLU A 96 0.47 -0.47 -36.99
C GLU A 96 -0.25 0.07 -35.76
N VAL A 97 -0.55 1.38 -35.77
CA VAL A 97 -1.11 2.05 -34.58
C VAL A 97 -2.41 2.75 -34.93
N GLU A 98 -3.48 2.43 -34.21
CA GLU A 98 -4.74 3.17 -34.24
C GLU A 98 -4.90 4.02 -32.97
N VAL A 99 -5.25 5.30 -33.16
CA VAL A 99 -5.42 6.23 -32.04
C VAL A 99 -6.87 6.65 -31.89
N PHE A 100 -7.38 6.56 -30.67
CA PHE A 100 -8.71 6.97 -30.28
C PHE A 100 -8.62 8.11 -29.27
N LEU A 101 -9.26 9.25 -29.53
CA LEU A 101 -9.32 10.39 -28.64
C LEU A 101 -10.69 10.48 -27.95
N TYR A 102 -10.68 10.52 -26.61
CA TYR A 102 -11.84 10.82 -25.79
C TYR A 102 -11.88 12.30 -25.45
N GLY A 103 -12.75 13.04 -26.11
CA GLY A 103 -12.90 14.49 -25.88
C GLY A 103 -12.88 15.32 -27.14
N ASN A 104 -12.71 16.63 -26.98
CA ASN A 104 -12.60 17.58 -28.08
C ASN A 104 -11.14 17.94 -28.32
N PRO A 105 -10.57 17.72 -29.51
CA PRO A 105 -9.19 18.11 -29.83
C PRO A 105 -8.88 19.58 -29.55
N GLU A 106 -9.84 20.48 -29.79
CA GLU A 106 -9.66 21.91 -29.57
C GLU A 106 -9.47 22.32 -28.10
N LYS A 107 -9.85 21.42 -27.17
CA LYS A 107 -9.74 21.65 -25.71
C LYS A 107 -8.53 20.96 -25.09
N LEU A 108 -7.67 20.36 -25.88
CA LEU A 108 -6.45 19.73 -25.38
C LEU A 108 -5.51 20.78 -24.76
N PRO A 109 -4.81 20.44 -23.66
CA PRO A 109 -3.73 21.27 -23.12
C PRO A 109 -2.64 21.53 -24.18
N PRO A 110 -1.89 22.64 -24.06
CA PRO A 110 -0.94 23.06 -25.11
C PRO A 110 0.03 21.96 -25.55
N ASP A 111 0.70 21.27 -24.62
CA ASP A 111 1.67 20.23 -24.94
C ASP A 111 1.02 18.96 -25.54
N ALA A 112 -0.16 18.59 -25.03
CA ALA A 112 -0.96 17.51 -25.60
C ALA A 112 -1.45 17.84 -27.02
N ARG A 113 -1.83 19.12 -27.25
CA ARG A 113 -2.26 19.62 -28.56
C ARG A 113 -1.14 19.52 -29.60
N VAL A 114 0.08 19.91 -29.24
CA VAL A 114 1.24 19.77 -30.14
C VAL A 114 1.45 18.31 -30.55
N ASN A 115 1.35 17.36 -29.63
CA ASN A 115 1.53 15.93 -29.94
C ASN A 115 0.35 15.35 -30.72
N TYR A 116 -0.88 15.80 -30.46
CA TYR A 116 -2.04 15.49 -31.29
C TYR A 116 -1.82 15.94 -32.76
N GLU A 117 -1.42 17.21 -32.97
CA GLU A 117 -1.18 17.77 -34.30
C GLU A 117 -0.02 17.08 -35.03
N ARG A 118 1.05 16.70 -34.31
CA ARG A 118 2.15 15.89 -34.88
C ARG A 118 1.66 14.54 -35.39
N TRP A 119 0.74 13.89 -34.67
CA TRP A 119 0.15 12.63 -35.09
C TRP A 119 -0.82 12.81 -36.26
N GLU A 120 -1.75 13.75 -36.17
CA GLU A 120 -2.82 13.99 -37.16
C GLU A 120 -2.27 14.38 -38.55
N THR A 121 -1.08 14.98 -38.65
CA THR A 121 -0.48 15.31 -39.96
C THR A 121 -0.20 14.10 -40.83
N LYS A 122 -0.10 12.90 -40.27
CA LYS A 122 0.26 11.67 -40.99
C LYS A 122 -0.75 10.54 -40.82
N ASN A 123 -1.61 10.61 -39.84
CA ASN A 123 -2.47 9.52 -39.41
C ASN A 123 -3.87 10.03 -39.04
N GLU A 124 -4.86 9.15 -39.10
CA GLU A 124 -6.22 9.43 -38.63
C GLU A 124 -6.32 9.32 -37.11
N VAL A 125 -7.14 10.17 -36.48
CA VAL A 125 -7.57 10.08 -35.09
C VAL A 125 -9.07 9.88 -35.04
N ARG A 126 -9.52 8.78 -34.41
CA ARG A 126 -10.95 8.55 -34.19
C ARG A 126 -11.40 9.25 -32.91
N VAL A 127 -12.23 10.30 -33.06
CA VAL A 127 -12.68 11.15 -31.95
C VAL A 127 -14.02 10.68 -31.40
N PHE A 128 -14.11 10.52 -30.09
CA PHE A 128 -15.34 10.20 -29.36
C PHE A 128 -15.72 11.34 -28.41
N ALA A 129 -16.93 11.91 -28.60
CA ALA A 129 -17.44 12.96 -27.73
C ALA A 129 -17.71 12.45 -26.29
N VAL A 130 -17.35 13.24 -25.29
CA VAL A 130 -17.48 12.91 -23.86
C VAL A 130 -18.95 12.66 -23.47
N ASP A 131 -19.89 13.39 -24.04
CA ASP A 131 -21.31 13.41 -23.66
C ASP A 131 -22.17 12.45 -24.51
N ARG A 132 -21.60 11.73 -25.45
CA ARG A 132 -22.35 10.79 -26.26
C ARG A 132 -22.66 9.53 -25.45
N ALA A 133 -23.95 9.30 -25.17
CA ALA A 133 -24.42 8.02 -24.66
C ALA A 133 -23.97 6.90 -25.62
N PRO A 134 -23.35 5.83 -25.12
CA PRO A 134 -22.91 4.73 -25.99
C PRO A 134 -24.14 4.09 -26.64
N LEU A 135 -24.21 4.10 -27.97
CA LEU A 135 -25.20 3.31 -28.69
C LEU A 135 -24.88 1.82 -28.48
N GLU A 136 -25.90 0.94 -28.52
CA GLU A 136 -25.71 -0.50 -28.28
C GLU A 136 -24.67 -1.16 -29.20
N ASN A 137 -24.43 -0.57 -30.37
CA ASN A 137 -23.48 -1.03 -31.37
C ASN A 137 -22.14 -0.26 -31.40
N ASP A 138 -21.94 0.75 -30.54
CA ASP A 138 -20.65 1.45 -30.37
C ASP A 138 -19.65 0.58 -29.55
N PHE A 139 -19.54 -0.70 -29.84
CA PHE A 139 -18.34 -1.43 -29.46
C PHE A 139 -17.20 -0.75 -30.20
N LEU A 140 -16.15 -0.35 -29.47
CA LEU A 140 -14.87 -0.05 -30.08
C LEU A 140 -14.56 -1.26 -31.00
N GLN A 141 -14.79 -1.11 -32.30
CA GLN A 141 -14.41 -2.11 -33.26
C GLN A 141 -12.89 -2.05 -33.33
N PHE A 142 -12.26 -2.69 -32.34
CA PHE A 142 -10.84 -2.94 -32.44
C PHE A 142 -10.58 -3.84 -33.64
N PRO A 143 -9.47 -3.66 -34.33
CA PRO A 143 -9.00 -4.63 -35.31
C PRO A 143 -9.10 -6.04 -34.73
N ASN A 144 -9.43 -7.02 -35.56
CA ASN A 144 -9.59 -8.40 -35.07
C ASN A 144 -8.31 -8.97 -34.47
N GLU A 145 -7.16 -8.40 -34.79
CA GLU A 145 -5.83 -8.80 -34.34
C GLU A 145 -5.12 -7.56 -33.77
N ILE A 146 -5.03 -7.47 -32.47
CA ILE A 146 -4.26 -6.45 -31.73
C ILE A 146 -3.37 -7.15 -30.71
N ASP A 147 -2.16 -6.61 -30.52
CA ASP A 147 -1.17 -7.11 -29.55
C ASP A 147 -1.17 -6.28 -28.28
N LEU A 148 -1.48 -4.99 -28.41
CA LEU A 148 -1.33 -4.00 -27.33
C LEU A 148 -2.48 -3.00 -27.29
N VAL A 149 -2.99 -2.74 -26.10
CA VAL A 149 -3.84 -1.59 -25.78
C VAL A 149 -3.08 -0.67 -24.82
N VAL A 150 -2.97 0.61 -25.16
CA VAL A 150 -2.38 1.64 -24.29
C VAL A 150 -3.49 2.53 -23.75
N ASP A 151 -3.66 2.54 -22.45
CA ASP A 151 -4.63 3.37 -21.73
C ASP A 151 -3.97 4.69 -21.30
N GLY A 152 -4.17 5.73 -22.09
CA GLY A 152 -3.78 7.11 -21.83
C GLY A 152 -4.99 8.04 -21.63
N VAL A 153 -6.18 7.50 -21.26
CA VAL A 153 -7.39 8.33 -21.14
C VAL A 153 -7.32 9.21 -19.90
N PHE A 154 -7.12 8.64 -18.71
CA PHE A 154 -6.98 9.38 -17.47
C PHE A 154 -5.83 8.82 -16.63
N GLY A 155 -4.92 9.68 -16.20
CA GLY A 155 -3.88 9.38 -15.23
C GLY A 155 -4.21 9.96 -13.85
N THR A 156 -3.24 10.61 -13.22
CA THR A 156 -3.37 11.20 -11.86
C THR A 156 -4.44 12.29 -11.73
N GLY A 157 -4.96 12.82 -12.82
CA GLY A 157 -5.94 13.91 -12.82
C GLY A 157 -7.41 13.51 -12.64
N LEU A 158 -7.72 12.23 -12.44
CA LEU A 158 -9.10 11.75 -12.35
C LEU A 158 -9.75 12.16 -11.01
N THR A 159 -10.83 12.96 -11.09
CA THR A 159 -11.57 13.46 -9.93
C THR A 159 -13.08 13.19 -9.99
N ARG A 160 -13.51 12.38 -10.96
CA ARG A 160 -14.92 12.06 -11.20
C ARG A 160 -15.04 10.62 -11.71
N PRO A 161 -16.24 10.00 -11.60
CA PRO A 161 -16.44 8.64 -12.10
C PRO A 161 -16.07 8.49 -13.57
N PHE A 162 -15.30 7.43 -13.87
CA PHE A 162 -14.98 7.04 -15.24
C PHE A 162 -16.20 6.39 -15.88
N ALA A 163 -16.71 7.02 -16.91
CA ALA A 163 -17.91 6.61 -17.65
C ALA A 163 -17.69 6.85 -19.16
N GLY A 164 -18.70 6.53 -19.96
CA GLY A 164 -18.65 6.70 -21.41
C GLY A 164 -18.15 5.47 -22.16
N VAL A 165 -17.84 5.63 -23.44
CA VAL A 165 -17.54 4.50 -24.36
C VAL A 165 -16.34 3.68 -23.91
N PHE A 166 -15.27 4.31 -23.45
CA PHE A 166 -14.06 3.59 -23.01
C PHE A 166 -14.21 2.85 -21.69
N SER A 167 -15.17 3.25 -20.83
CA SER A 167 -15.45 2.49 -19.61
C SER A 167 -15.97 1.07 -19.87
N ARG A 168 -16.39 0.77 -21.09
CA ARG A 168 -16.77 -0.59 -21.50
C ARG A 168 -15.59 -1.55 -21.53
N LEU A 169 -14.36 -1.07 -21.73
CA LEU A 169 -13.14 -1.87 -21.60
C LEU A 169 -12.88 -2.33 -20.16
N ALA A 170 -13.49 -1.64 -19.21
CA ALA A 170 -13.40 -1.99 -17.79
C ALA A 170 -14.31 -3.15 -17.39
N ASN A 171 -15.29 -3.54 -18.24
CA ASN A 171 -16.19 -4.63 -17.90
C ASN A 171 -15.54 -6.00 -18.03
N ALA A 172 -16.03 -6.99 -17.26
CA ALA A 172 -15.45 -8.32 -17.20
C ALA A 172 -15.40 -9.04 -18.58
N PRO A 173 -16.44 -8.97 -19.46
CA PRO A 173 -16.38 -9.57 -20.78
C PRO A 173 -15.25 -9.02 -21.65
N ALA A 174 -15.04 -7.69 -21.68
CA ALA A 174 -13.98 -7.10 -22.49
C ALA A 174 -12.58 -7.50 -21.99
N ARG A 175 -12.38 -7.48 -20.66
CA ARG A 175 -11.13 -7.97 -20.04
C ARG A 175 -10.83 -9.43 -20.40
N THR A 176 -11.83 -10.29 -20.29
CA THR A 176 -11.69 -11.71 -20.62
C THR A 176 -11.31 -11.87 -22.09
N LEU A 177 -12.00 -11.16 -22.98
CA LEU A 177 -11.72 -11.21 -24.41
C LEU A 177 -10.30 -10.79 -24.76
N LEU A 178 -9.82 -9.66 -24.19
CA LEU A 178 -8.46 -9.18 -24.42
C LEU A 178 -7.42 -10.18 -23.91
N ARG A 179 -7.61 -10.68 -22.69
CA ARG A 179 -6.72 -11.68 -22.09
C ARG A 179 -6.68 -12.98 -22.87
N ASP A 180 -7.84 -13.51 -23.28
CA ASP A 180 -7.94 -14.79 -23.99
C ASP A 180 -7.33 -14.70 -25.40
N ARG A 181 -7.26 -13.49 -25.98
CA ARG A 181 -6.54 -13.18 -27.22
C ARG A 181 -5.05 -12.87 -27.00
N GLY A 182 -4.55 -12.87 -25.78
CA GLY A 182 -3.15 -12.56 -25.45
C GLY A 182 -2.78 -11.08 -25.52
N VAL A 183 -3.75 -10.19 -25.72
CA VAL A 183 -3.56 -8.74 -25.81
C VAL A 183 -3.03 -8.18 -24.50
N LYS A 184 -1.97 -7.37 -24.56
CA LYS A 184 -1.41 -6.68 -23.40
C LYS A 184 -2.10 -5.33 -23.19
N VAL A 185 -2.39 -4.99 -21.95
CA VAL A 185 -2.99 -3.70 -21.58
C VAL A 185 -1.99 -2.93 -20.72
N VAL A 186 -1.60 -1.74 -21.19
CA VAL A 186 -0.63 -0.87 -20.52
C VAL A 186 -1.31 0.45 -20.16
N ALA A 187 -1.23 0.85 -18.89
CA ALA A 187 -1.73 2.15 -18.44
C ALA A 187 -0.58 3.16 -18.33
N ILE A 188 -0.81 4.36 -18.86
CA ILE A 188 0.08 5.52 -18.70
C ILE A 188 -0.24 6.17 -17.36
N ASP A 189 0.74 6.25 -16.50
CA ASP A 189 0.74 6.79 -15.13
C ASP A 189 -0.15 5.98 -14.17
N ALA A 190 -1.45 5.93 -14.38
CA ALA A 190 -2.39 5.12 -13.61
C ALA A 190 -3.54 4.62 -14.52
N PRO A 191 -4.10 3.42 -14.28
CA PRO A 191 -5.25 2.94 -15.03
C PRO A 191 -6.42 3.91 -14.98
N SER A 192 -7.05 4.15 -16.13
CA SER A 192 -8.23 5.01 -16.20
C SER A 192 -9.37 4.47 -15.34
N GLY A 193 -9.86 5.30 -14.45
CA GLY A 193 -10.88 4.95 -13.45
C GLY A 193 -10.32 4.72 -12.05
N LEU A 194 -9.01 4.55 -11.88
CA LEU A 194 -8.35 4.48 -10.58
C LEU A 194 -8.02 5.88 -10.05
N CYS A 195 -8.38 6.17 -8.82
CA CYS A 195 -7.94 7.39 -8.15
C CYS A 195 -6.47 7.24 -7.70
N ALA A 196 -5.58 8.06 -8.25
CA ALA A 196 -4.14 7.98 -7.97
C ALA A 196 -3.77 8.35 -6.52
N ASP A 197 -4.66 9.02 -5.77
CA ASP A 197 -4.41 9.39 -4.38
C ASP A 197 -4.95 8.37 -3.38
N SER A 198 -6.07 7.71 -3.68
CA SER A 198 -6.71 6.79 -2.74
C SER A 198 -6.65 5.31 -3.13
N GLY A 199 -6.32 4.99 -4.39
CA GLY A 199 -6.39 3.64 -4.92
C GLY A 199 -7.82 3.11 -5.08
N ARG A 200 -8.84 3.96 -5.00
CA ARG A 200 -10.24 3.57 -5.19
C ARG A 200 -10.65 3.66 -6.65
N ILE A 201 -11.48 2.73 -7.06
CA ILE A 201 -12.13 2.79 -8.37
C ILE A 201 -13.24 3.84 -8.33
N LEU A 202 -13.19 4.80 -9.25
CA LEU A 202 -14.22 5.83 -9.44
C LEU A 202 -15.11 5.43 -10.62
N GLY A 203 -16.24 4.79 -10.33
CA GLY A 203 -17.12 4.21 -11.34
C GLY A 203 -16.60 2.88 -11.88
N ASN A 204 -15.96 2.90 -13.04
CA ASN A 204 -15.29 1.75 -13.64
C ASN A 204 -13.77 1.99 -13.70
N ALA A 205 -12.97 0.94 -13.86
CA ALA A 205 -11.53 1.07 -14.12
C ALA A 205 -11.06 0.08 -15.17
N ILE A 206 -10.21 0.52 -16.09
CA ILE A 206 -9.48 -0.36 -17.00
C ILE A 206 -8.45 -1.11 -16.14
N VAL A 207 -8.37 -2.43 -16.30
CA VAL A 207 -7.36 -3.21 -15.59
C VAL A 207 -6.20 -3.47 -16.53
N ALA A 208 -5.04 -2.98 -16.13
CA ALA A 208 -3.81 -3.11 -16.86
C ALA A 208 -3.01 -4.36 -16.46
N ASP A 209 -2.19 -4.88 -17.37
CA ASP A 209 -1.13 -5.83 -17.09
C ASP A 209 0.11 -5.11 -16.55
N LEU A 210 0.32 -3.86 -17.00
CA LEU A 210 1.42 -2.98 -16.63
C LEU A 210 0.94 -1.54 -16.50
N ALA A 211 1.25 -0.88 -15.40
CA ALA A 211 1.14 0.57 -15.25
C ALA A 211 2.55 1.19 -15.23
N VAL A 212 2.78 2.19 -16.08
CA VAL A 212 4.06 2.89 -16.17
C VAL A 212 3.88 4.28 -15.61
N THR A 213 4.41 4.52 -14.41
CA THR A 213 4.32 5.79 -13.71
C THR A 213 5.66 6.54 -13.75
N PHE A 214 5.62 7.85 -13.57
CA PHE A 214 6.77 8.71 -13.76
C PHE A 214 7.29 9.28 -12.45
N HIS A 215 8.62 9.43 -12.34
CA HIS A 215 9.36 9.98 -11.21
C HIS A 215 9.19 9.14 -9.93
N SER A 216 7.98 9.00 -9.41
CA SER A 216 7.67 8.21 -8.22
C SER A 216 6.28 7.56 -8.33
N ARG A 217 6.06 6.45 -7.59
CA ARG A 217 4.74 5.84 -7.47
C ARG A 217 3.78 6.83 -6.80
N LYS A 218 2.53 6.80 -7.22
CA LYS A 218 1.44 7.51 -6.53
C LYS A 218 0.86 6.62 -5.44
N LEU A 219 0.23 7.24 -4.44
CA LEU A 219 -0.42 6.50 -3.33
C LEU A 219 -1.37 5.42 -3.84
N GLY A 220 -2.16 5.74 -4.87
CA GLY A 220 -3.14 4.83 -5.44
C GLY A 220 -2.57 3.54 -6.03
N HIS A 221 -1.29 3.50 -6.40
CA HIS A 221 -0.67 2.26 -6.87
C HIS A 221 -0.53 1.20 -5.77
N VAL A 222 -0.50 1.61 -4.49
CA VAL A 222 -0.26 0.71 -3.35
C VAL A 222 -1.40 0.68 -2.34
N LEU A 223 -2.47 1.43 -2.57
CA LEU A 223 -3.65 1.48 -1.72
C LEU A 223 -4.87 0.87 -2.42
N GLY A 224 -5.80 0.35 -1.65
CA GLY A 224 -7.13 -0.09 -2.08
C GLY A 224 -7.11 -1.04 -3.27
N ASP A 225 -7.79 -0.65 -4.35
CA ASP A 225 -7.93 -1.44 -5.59
C ASP A 225 -6.73 -1.29 -6.55
N GLY A 226 -5.81 -0.37 -6.25
CA GLY A 226 -4.64 -0.09 -7.10
C GLY A 226 -3.86 -1.33 -7.51
N PRO A 227 -3.49 -2.22 -6.57
CA PRO A 227 -2.70 -3.41 -6.89
C PRO A 227 -3.38 -4.39 -7.84
N VAL A 228 -4.72 -4.46 -7.83
CA VAL A 228 -5.48 -5.36 -8.71
C VAL A 228 -5.81 -4.72 -10.05
N THR A 229 -5.75 -3.38 -10.15
CA THR A 229 -6.01 -2.65 -11.40
C THR A 229 -4.74 -2.33 -12.18
N CYS A 230 -3.62 -2.08 -11.50
CA CYS A 230 -2.36 -1.66 -12.14
C CYS A 230 -1.56 -2.82 -12.75
N GLY A 231 -1.85 -4.08 -12.37
CA GLY A 231 -0.97 -5.20 -12.72
C GLY A 231 0.43 -5.00 -12.15
N ARG A 232 1.48 -5.03 -12.97
CA ARG A 232 2.83 -4.62 -12.55
C ARG A 232 2.98 -3.12 -12.61
N VAL A 233 3.76 -2.53 -11.72
CA VAL A 233 4.03 -1.08 -11.72
C VAL A 233 5.51 -0.83 -11.96
N ARG A 234 5.82 -0.13 -13.05
CA ARG A 234 7.17 0.35 -13.38
C ARG A 234 7.24 1.86 -13.19
N THR A 235 8.30 2.32 -12.55
CA THR A 235 8.57 3.76 -12.40
C THR A 235 9.69 4.14 -13.34
N LYS A 236 9.41 5.09 -14.25
CA LYS A 236 10.40 5.63 -15.18
C LYS A 236 10.82 7.04 -14.75
N SER A 237 12.11 7.32 -14.81
CA SER A 237 12.61 8.67 -14.59
C SER A 237 12.28 9.55 -15.78
N ILE A 238 11.76 10.73 -15.50
CA ILE A 238 11.56 11.79 -16.51
C ILE A 238 12.52 12.97 -16.28
N GLY A 239 13.56 12.75 -15.46
CA GLY A 239 14.62 13.75 -15.21
C GLY A 239 14.22 14.85 -14.22
N LEU A 240 13.26 14.58 -13.33
CA LEU A 240 12.92 15.47 -12.23
C LEU A 240 13.79 15.16 -11.01
N GLU A 241 14.13 16.23 -10.27
CA GLU A 241 14.86 16.10 -9.02
C GLU A 241 13.96 15.66 -7.85
N THR A 242 14.58 15.18 -6.77
CA THR A 242 13.87 14.85 -5.53
C THR A 242 13.31 16.12 -4.88
N TRP A 243 12.11 16.02 -4.34
CA TRP A 243 11.41 17.12 -3.67
C TRP A 243 11.33 16.84 -2.17
N GLU A 244 11.79 17.81 -1.35
CA GLU A 244 11.65 17.71 0.10
C GLU A 244 10.32 18.33 0.55
N ASP A 245 9.42 17.48 1.03
CA ASP A 245 8.15 17.87 1.65
C ASP A 245 7.89 16.93 2.84
N SER A 246 7.65 17.53 4.00
CA SER A 246 7.36 16.80 5.25
C SER A 246 6.08 15.95 5.21
N GLN A 247 5.24 16.17 4.21
CA GLN A 247 3.99 15.43 3.99
C GLN A 247 4.15 14.25 3.02
N ILE A 248 5.33 14.04 2.45
CA ILE A 248 5.58 12.87 1.61
C ILE A 248 5.39 11.60 2.43
N VAL A 249 4.68 10.66 1.84
CA VAL A 249 4.49 9.31 2.38
C VAL A 249 5.61 8.41 1.87
N HIS A 250 6.15 7.56 2.72
CA HIS A 250 7.21 6.64 2.34
C HIS A 250 6.73 5.19 2.41
N MET A 251 7.32 4.34 1.58
CA MET A 251 7.21 2.89 1.78
C MET A 251 7.97 2.48 3.02
N ALA A 252 7.36 1.63 3.84
CA ALA A 252 7.97 1.12 5.07
C ALA A 252 9.27 0.35 4.80
N HIS A 253 10.24 0.55 5.66
CA HIS A 253 11.50 -0.18 5.69
C HIS A 253 11.98 -0.36 7.15
N PRO A 254 12.75 -1.40 7.46
CA PRO A 254 13.23 -1.59 8.84
C PRO A 254 14.39 -0.64 9.16
N ASP A 255 14.43 -0.14 10.39
CA ASP A 255 15.61 0.55 10.91
C ASP A 255 16.68 -0.49 11.27
N ARG A 256 17.51 -0.84 10.28
CA ARG A 256 18.54 -1.88 10.41
C ARG A 256 19.56 -1.57 11.51
N MET A 257 19.94 -0.32 11.68
CA MET A 257 20.95 0.08 12.66
C MET A 257 20.45 -0.17 14.09
N LYS A 258 19.19 0.17 14.37
CA LYS A 258 18.57 -0.08 15.68
C LYS A 258 18.25 -1.57 15.93
N LEU A 259 18.16 -2.38 14.88
CA LEU A 259 17.95 -3.83 15.03
C LEU A 259 19.22 -4.54 15.47
N LEU A 260 20.40 -4.00 15.24
CA LEU A 260 21.66 -4.59 15.69
C LEU A 260 21.73 -4.74 17.21
N LYS A 261 22.39 -5.80 17.65
CA LYS A 261 22.84 -6.00 19.04
C LYS A 261 24.36 -6.08 19.06
N THR A 262 24.96 -5.58 20.12
CA THR A 262 26.42 -5.57 20.26
C THR A 262 26.87 -6.58 21.31
N SER A 263 28.14 -6.95 21.28
CA SER A 263 28.73 -7.91 22.21
C SER A 263 28.80 -7.40 23.67
N VAL A 264 28.62 -6.10 23.88
CA VAL A 264 28.60 -5.47 25.21
C VAL A 264 27.20 -5.33 25.79
N ASP A 265 26.17 -5.68 25.02
CA ASP A 265 24.78 -5.60 25.45
C ASP A 265 24.44 -6.70 26.47
N HIS A 266 23.53 -6.41 27.37
CA HIS A 266 22.95 -7.37 28.31
C HIS A 266 21.41 -7.34 28.22
N LYS A 267 20.73 -8.33 28.85
CA LYS A 267 19.27 -8.48 28.71
C LYS A 267 18.50 -7.17 29.04
N TYR A 268 18.95 -6.37 29.98
CA TYR A 268 18.29 -5.11 30.33
C TYR A 268 18.56 -3.96 29.35
N SER A 269 19.61 -4.04 28.52
CA SER A 269 19.86 -3.05 27.47
C SER A 269 18.77 -3.05 26.39
N HIS A 270 18.08 -4.18 26.25
CA HIS A 270 17.03 -4.36 25.25
C HIS A 270 15.61 -4.33 25.85
N GLY A 271 15.48 -3.79 27.06
CA GLY A 271 14.21 -3.51 27.73
C GLY A 271 13.42 -4.74 28.16
N HIS A 272 12.27 -4.48 28.74
CA HIS A 272 11.38 -5.47 29.30
C HIS A 272 9.92 -5.18 28.90
N ALA A 273 9.30 -6.08 28.16
CA ALA A 273 7.91 -5.98 27.76
C ALA A 273 6.99 -6.79 28.68
N LEU A 274 5.85 -6.21 29.09
CA LEU A 274 4.75 -6.89 29.77
C LEU A 274 3.60 -7.08 28.77
N ILE A 275 3.18 -8.32 28.56
CA ILE A 275 2.05 -8.68 27.69
C ILE A 275 0.92 -9.18 28.59
N LEU A 276 -0.26 -8.56 28.54
CA LEU A 276 -1.40 -8.98 29.36
C LEU A 276 -2.29 -9.97 28.60
N SER A 277 -2.70 -11.02 29.31
CA SER A 277 -3.50 -12.13 28.78
C SER A 277 -4.92 -12.14 29.34
N GLY A 278 -5.81 -12.77 28.60
CA GLY A 278 -7.12 -13.19 29.09
C GLY A 278 -7.06 -14.39 30.03
N GLY A 279 -8.23 -14.89 30.45
CA GLY A 279 -8.40 -16.00 31.35
C GLY A 279 -8.09 -17.37 30.71
N SER A 280 -8.38 -18.45 31.45
CA SER A 280 -8.20 -19.83 30.98
C SER A 280 -8.90 -20.07 29.62
N GLY A 281 -8.23 -20.78 28.71
CA GLY A 281 -8.66 -21.01 27.35
C GLY A 281 -8.49 -19.80 26.40
N LYS A 282 -7.96 -18.67 26.88
CA LYS A 282 -7.75 -17.41 26.12
C LYS A 282 -6.31 -16.91 26.18
N THR A 283 -5.34 -17.78 26.49
CA THR A 283 -3.93 -17.37 26.61
C THR A 283 -3.18 -17.37 25.27
N GLY A 284 -3.70 -18.03 24.24
CA GLY A 284 -3.01 -18.27 22.96
C GLY A 284 -2.51 -17.00 22.29
N ALA A 285 -3.39 -16.00 22.11
CA ALA A 285 -3.06 -14.73 21.46
C ALA A 285 -1.95 -13.95 22.20
N ALA A 286 -2.06 -13.85 23.53
CA ALA A 286 -1.03 -13.18 24.34
C ALA A 286 0.30 -13.94 24.33
N ARG A 287 0.28 -15.27 24.24
CA ARG A 287 1.49 -16.10 24.10
C ARG A 287 2.16 -15.89 22.75
N LEU A 288 1.39 -15.77 21.66
CA LEU A 288 1.89 -15.42 20.34
C LEU A 288 2.56 -14.03 20.36
N ALA A 289 1.89 -13.03 20.94
CA ALA A 289 2.46 -11.69 21.11
C ALA A 289 3.75 -11.72 21.94
N ALA A 290 3.76 -12.43 23.09
CA ALA A 290 4.92 -12.53 23.95
C ALA A 290 6.11 -13.22 23.26
N ARG A 291 5.85 -14.30 22.50
CA ARG A 291 6.88 -14.98 21.70
C ARG A 291 7.41 -14.05 20.60
N GLY A 292 6.53 -13.32 19.93
CA GLY A 292 6.89 -12.29 18.95
C GLY A 292 7.80 -11.21 19.56
N ALA A 293 7.43 -10.66 20.71
CA ALA A 293 8.22 -9.66 21.42
C ALA A 293 9.62 -10.17 21.80
N LEU A 294 9.74 -11.41 22.23
CA LEU A 294 11.02 -12.02 22.55
C LEU A 294 11.88 -12.26 21.30
N ARG A 295 11.29 -12.79 20.22
CA ARG A 295 11.99 -13.09 18.94
C ARG A 295 12.50 -11.85 18.24
N ILE A 296 11.75 -10.74 18.30
CA ILE A 296 12.17 -9.46 17.73
C ILE A 296 13.30 -8.79 18.52
N GLY A 297 13.66 -9.39 19.66
CA GLY A 297 14.85 -9.04 20.41
C GLY A 297 14.66 -8.25 21.69
N ALA A 298 13.45 -8.14 22.25
CA ALA A 298 13.27 -7.66 23.63
C ALA A 298 14.17 -8.49 24.57
N GLY A 299 14.79 -7.82 25.55
CA GLY A 299 15.70 -8.48 26.48
C GLY A 299 15.00 -9.38 27.48
N LEU A 300 13.81 -8.98 27.91
CA LEU A 300 12.92 -9.69 28.81
C LEU A 300 11.47 -9.53 28.34
N VAL A 301 10.69 -10.58 28.48
CA VAL A 301 9.24 -10.54 28.27
C VAL A 301 8.52 -11.26 29.39
N THR A 302 7.59 -10.57 30.04
CA THR A 302 6.70 -11.14 31.06
C THR A 302 5.30 -11.27 30.48
N LEU A 303 4.71 -12.46 30.68
CA LEU A 303 3.30 -12.73 30.41
C LEU A 303 2.51 -12.53 31.69
N GLY A 304 1.64 -11.51 31.73
CA GLY A 304 0.75 -11.22 32.86
C GLY A 304 -0.59 -11.90 32.68
N VAL A 305 -0.93 -12.86 33.54
CA VAL A 305 -2.14 -13.68 33.44
C VAL A 305 -3.00 -13.61 34.71
N PRO A 306 -4.32 -13.72 34.62
CA PRO A 306 -5.16 -13.89 35.80
C PRO A 306 -4.93 -15.26 36.44
N PRO A 307 -5.30 -15.44 37.74
CA PRO A 307 -5.11 -16.71 38.43
C PRO A 307 -5.63 -17.95 37.71
N SER A 308 -6.79 -17.81 37.04
CA SER A 308 -7.43 -18.89 36.30
C SER A 308 -6.59 -19.42 35.11
N ALA A 309 -5.66 -18.61 34.59
CA ALA A 309 -4.84 -18.94 33.42
C ALA A 309 -3.39 -19.33 33.79
N GLN A 310 -2.97 -19.24 35.06
CA GLN A 310 -1.57 -19.48 35.45
C GLN A 310 -1.07 -20.86 35.07
N THR A 311 -1.82 -21.91 35.43
CA THR A 311 -1.40 -23.30 35.16
C THR A 311 -1.33 -23.56 33.67
N GLU A 312 -2.32 -23.08 32.90
CA GLU A 312 -2.33 -23.21 31.45
C GLU A 312 -1.11 -22.52 30.83
N ALA A 313 -0.87 -21.27 31.20
CA ALA A 313 0.26 -20.50 30.68
C ALA A 313 1.61 -21.14 31.06
N ALA A 314 1.78 -21.53 32.33
CA ALA A 314 3.02 -22.13 32.82
C ALA A 314 3.38 -23.43 32.09
N SER A 315 2.38 -24.23 31.68
CA SER A 315 2.61 -25.49 30.96
C SER A 315 3.05 -25.28 29.49
N GLN A 316 2.91 -24.06 28.98
CA GLN A 316 3.10 -23.74 27.54
C GLN A 316 4.28 -22.80 27.24
N ILE A 317 4.91 -22.21 28.27
CA ILE A 317 6.00 -21.25 28.11
C ILE A 317 7.29 -21.76 28.76
N THR A 318 8.45 -21.31 28.24
CA THR A 318 9.76 -21.65 28.80
C THR A 318 10.61 -20.41 29.04
N ALA A 319 10.90 -19.62 27.99
CA ALA A 319 11.77 -18.45 28.09
C ALA A 319 11.04 -17.16 28.54
N LEU A 320 9.73 -17.18 28.56
CA LEU A 320 8.91 -16.07 29.03
C LEU A 320 8.79 -16.13 30.56
N MET A 321 8.84 -14.95 31.20
CA MET A 321 8.50 -14.84 32.62
C MET A 321 6.99 -14.85 32.77
N LEU A 322 6.49 -15.43 33.85
CA LEU A 322 5.07 -15.49 34.18
C LEU A 322 4.78 -14.69 35.45
N GLN A 323 3.79 -13.81 35.37
CA GLN A 323 3.36 -12.98 36.48
C GLN A 323 1.84 -13.08 36.66
N ARG A 324 1.39 -13.16 37.89
CA ARG A 324 -0.04 -13.05 38.19
C ARG A 324 -0.48 -11.58 38.10
N VAL A 325 -1.54 -11.33 37.36
CA VAL A 325 -2.22 -10.03 37.21
C VAL A 325 -3.72 -10.31 37.24
N ASP A 326 -4.37 -10.16 38.37
CA ASP A 326 -5.82 -10.37 38.47
C ASP A 326 -6.61 -9.12 38.13
N GLY A 327 -6.25 -8.00 38.74
CA GLY A 327 -6.92 -6.70 38.60
C GLY A 327 -5.96 -5.52 38.46
N THR A 328 -6.52 -4.36 38.76
CA THR A 328 -5.80 -3.07 38.69
C THR A 328 -4.72 -2.94 39.79
N ASP A 329 -4.95 -3.51 40.96
CA ASP A 329 -4.02 -3.37 42.10
C ASP A 329 -2.71 -4.12 41.80
N GLU A 330 -2.79 -5.39 41.39
CA GLU A 330 -1.59 -6.15 41.00
C GLU A 330 -0.89 -5.56 39.80
N LEU A 331 -1.66 -5.00 38.82
CA LEU A 331 -1.03 -4.32 37.69
C LEU A 331 -0.29 -3.07 38.16
N SER A 332 -0.87 -2.28 39.06
CA SER A 332 -0.23 -1.09 39.64
C SER A 332 1.06 -1.44 40.35
N GLU A 333 1.04 -2.48 41.20
CA GLU A 333 2.23 -2.97 41.93
C GLU A 333 3.35 -3.41 40.98
N ILE A 334 3.01 -4.17 39.94
CA ILE A 334 3.98 -4.62 38.91
C ILE A 334 4.60 -3.44 38.16
N LEU A 335 3.82 -2.42 37.88
CA LEU A 335 4.26 -1.22 37.15
C LEU A 335 5.12 -0.26 38.01
N GLU A 336 5.29 -0.52 39.31
CA GLU A 336 6.32 0.15 40.12
C GLU A 336 7.73 -0.20 39.62
N ASP A 337 7.92 -1.39 39.05
CA ASP A 337 9.18 -1.75 38.39
C ASP A 337 9.38 -0.94 37.08
N THR A 338 10.23 0.08 37.17
CA THR A 338 10.52 0.98 36.05
C THR A 338 11.27 0.31 34.89
N ARG A 339 11.79 -0.90 35.10
CA ARG A 339 12.44 -1.71 34.02
C ARG A 339 11.43 -2.25 33.04
N LEU A 340 10.16 -2.42 33.46
CA LEU A 340 9.03 -2.70 32.56
C LEU A 340 8.72 -1.45 31.75
N ASN A 341 9.33 -1.31 30.58
CA ASN A 341 9.29 -0.09 29.78
C ASN A 341 8.35 -0.16 28.55
N ALA A 342 7.81 -1.35 28.24
CA ALA A 342 6.81 -1.52 27.18
C ALA A 342 5.67 -2.43 27.63
N LEU A 343 4.45 -2.13 27.16
CA LEU A 343 3.23 -2.87 27.48
C LEU A 343 2.51 -3.28 26.18
N CYS A 344 1.85 -4.45 26.20
CA CYS A 344 0.92 -4.87 25.16
C CYS A 344 -0.38 -5.36 25.81
N LEU A 345 -1.50 -4.75 25.44
CA LEU A 345 -2.83 -5.08 25.93
C LEU A 345 -3.76 -5.32 24.74
N GLY A 346 -4.63 -6.31 24.88
CA GLY A 346 -5.70 -6.54 23.91
C GLY A 346 -5.79 -7.96 23.37
N PRO A 347 -4.69 -8.62 22.96
CA PRO A 347 -4.75 -9.96 22.44
C PRO A 347 -5.51 -10.93 23.36
N ALA A 348 -6.77 -11.24 23.00
CA ALA A 348 -7.72 -12.07 23.76
C ALA A 348 -7.87 -11.69 25.25
N LEU A 349 -7.73 -10.41 25.59
CA LEU A 349 -7.75 -9.90 26.98
C LEU A 349 -9.15 -10.02 27.61
N GLY A 350 -10.20 -9.90 26.80
CA GLY A 350 -11.59 -9.81 27.20
C GLY A 350 -12.02 -8.36 27.49
N LEU A 351 -13.22 -7.97 27.00
CA LEU A 351 -13.68 -6.58 27.02
C LEU A 351 -13.71 -5.96 28.42
N ALA A 352 -14.31 -6.66 29.41
CA ALA A 352 -14.41 -6.15 30.79
C ALA A 352 -13.03 -5.95 31.44
N ARG A 353 -12.11 -6.90 31.18
CA ARG A 353 -10.75 -6.82 31.68
C ARG A 353 -9.97 -5.69 30.99
N ALA A 354 -10.19 -5.48 29.68
CA ALA A 354 -9.60 -4.38 28.94
C ALA A 354 -10.10 -3.02 29.47
N GLN A 355 -11.40 -2.86 29.73
CA GLN A 355 -11.97 -1.63 30.31
C GLN A 355 -11.34 -1.27 31.66
N ALA A 356 -11.04 -2.27 32.50
CA ALA A 356 -10.41 -2.05 33.80
C ALA A 356 -8.91 -1.74 33.69
N LEU A 357 -8.17 -2.55 32.91
CA LEU A 357 -6.70 -2.51 32.93
C LEU A 357 -6.08 -1.48 31.99
N VAL A 358 -6.74 -1.13 30.86
CA VAL A 358 -6.17 -0.19 29.88
C VAL A 358 -5.95 1.20 30.49
N PRO A 359 -6.90 1.85 31.19
CA PRO A 359 -6.68 3.14 31.81
C PRO A 359 -5.52 3.12 32.83
N MET A 360 -5.45 2.05 33.65
CA MET A 360 -4.37 1.89 34.66
C MET A 360 -3.00 1.74 33.95
N ALA A 361 -2.92 0.91 32.93
CA ALA A 361 -1.68 0.71 32.16
C ALA A 361 -1.20 2.02 31.51
N LEU A 362 -2.12 2.79 30.93
CA LEU A 362 -1.81 4.07 30.27
C LEU A 362 -1.39 5.17 31.29
N ALA A 363 -1.93 5.16 32.51
CA ALA A 363 -1.53 6.08 33.57
C ALA A 363 -0.04 5.93 33.92
N ALA A 364 0.55 4.75 33.79
CA ALA A 364 1.96 4.52 34.01
C ALA A 364 2.89 5.14 32.95
N ARG A 365 2.35 5.70 31.85
CA ARG A 365 3.09 6.40 30.76
C ARG A 365 4.22 5.59 30.15
N ARG A 366 4.10 4.24 30.12
CA ARG A 366 5.00 3.34 29.40
C ARG A 366 4.68 3.33 27.91
N ALA A 367 5.63 2.92 27.07
CA ALA A 367 5.35 2.66 25.67
C ALA A 367 4.34 1.52 25.56
N THR A 368 3.20 1.73 24.90
CA THR A 368 2.07 0.81 24.99
C THR A 368 1.47 0.51 23.62
N VAL A 369 1.29 -0.78 23.32
CA VAL A 369 0.51 -1.26 22.17
C VAL A 369 -0.89 -1.65 22.64
N LEU A 370 -1.91 -1.14 21.95
CA LEU A 370 -3.31 -1.51 22.13
C LEU A 370 -3.84 -2.15 20.86
N ASP A 371 -4.32 -3.38 20.96
CA ASP A 371 -4.86 -4.18 19.85
C ASP A 371 -6.17 -4.87 20.27
N ALA A 372 -6.94 -5.37 19.35
CA ALA A 372 -8.08 -6.25 19.54
C ALA A 372 -9.04 -5.79 20.66
N ASP A 373 -9.15 -6.58 21.76
CA ASP A 373 -10.09 -6.28 22.86
C ASP A 373 -9.78 -4.95 23.56
N ALA A 374 -8.53 -4.48 23.60
CA ALA A 374 -8.18 -3.18 24.16
C ALA A 374 -8.71 -2.00 23.33
N LEU A 375 -8.99 -2.21 22.04
CA LEU A 375 -9.66 -1.24 21.18
C LEU A 375 -11.18 -1.42 21.22
N SER A 376 -11.63 -2.65 21.10
CA SER A 376 -13.06 -3.00 21.05
C SER A 376 -13.81 -2.68 22.35
N ALA A 377 -13.12 -2.71 23.49
CA ALA A 377 -13.69 -2.39 24.80
C ALA A 377 -14.19 -0.94 24.91
N PHE A 378 -13.71 -0.05 24.06
CA PHE A 378 -14.05 1.38 24.03
C PHE A 378 -14.84 1.77 22.77
N ALA A 379 -15.38 0.81 22.04
CA ALA A 379 -16.10 1.06 20.79
C ALA A 379 -17.36 1.92 20.95
N GLU A 380 -18.05 1.82 22.10
CA GLU A 380 -19.26 2.61 22.41
C GLU A 380 -18.94 4.06 22.79
N ASP A 381 -17.78 4.30 23.40
CA ASP A 381 -17.28 5.62 23.79
C ASP A 381 -15.77 5.71 23.60
N PRO A 382 -15.30 5.96 22.37
CA PRO A 382 -13.86 6.07 22.05
C PRO A 382 -13.16 7.22 22.77
N ASP A 383 -13.87 8.29 23.11
CA ASP A 383 -13.29 9.46 23.78
C ASP A 383 -12.76 9.12 25.16
N THR A 384 -13.40 8.17 25.85
CA THR A 384 -12.87 7.61 27.11
C THR A 384 -11.48 6.98 26.91
N LEU A 385 -11.23 6.27 25.82
CA LEU A 385 -9.89 5.75 25.50
C LEU A 385 -8.93 6.91 25.18
N PHE A 386 -9.35 7.82 24.29
CA PHE A 386 -8.50 8.89 23.80
C PHE A 386 -8.00 9.81 24.91
N ALA A 387 -8.81 10.04 25.94
CA ALA A 387 -8.43 10.83 27.12
C ALA A 387 -7.23 10.25 27.90
N HIS A 388 -6.98 8.95 27.82
CA HIS A 388 -5.87 8.27 28.48
C HIS A 388 -4.62 8.09 27.60
N LEU A 389 -4.77 8.21 26.27
CA LEU A 389 -3.66 8.00 25.34
C LEU A 389 -2.56 9.05 25.49
N HIS A 390 -1.39 8.72 25.02
CA HIS A 390 -0.22 9.61 25.01
C HIS A 390 0.72 9.25 23.85
N GLY A 391 1.67 10.11 23.54
CA GLY A 391 2.56 9.99 22.36
C GLY A 391 3.44 8.74 22.32
N LYS A 392 3.48 7.92 23.40
CA LYS A 392 4.19 6.63 23.40
C LYS A 392 3.29 5.44 23.07
N CYS A 393 2.01 5.67 22.75
CA CYS A 393 1.07 4.61 22.40
C CYS A 393 1.09 4.29 20.91
N VAL A 394 0.75 3.04 20.58
CA VAL A 394 0.48 2.56 19.22
C VAL A 394 -0.84 1.82 19.24
N LEU A 395 -1.82 2.28 18.46
CA LEU A 395 -3.08 1.57 18.20
C LEU A 395 -2.94 0.77 16.91
N THR A 396 -3.43 -0.47 16.89
CA THR A 396 -3.32 -1.37 15.74
C THR A 396 -4.68 -1.85 15.21
N PRO A 397 -5.63 -0.94 14.88
CA PRO A 397 -6.95 -1.35 14.44
C PRO A 397 -6.93 -2.02 13.05
N HIS A 398 -7.73 -3.08 12.87
CA HIS A 398 -8.19 -3.52 11.56
C HIS A 398 -9.40 -2.68 11.11
N GLY A 399 -9.89 -2.86 9.87
CA GLY A 399 -10.98 -2.03 9.31
C GLY A 399 -12.22 -1.92 10.20
N GLY A 400 -12.66 -3.02 10.82
CA GLY A 400 -13.83 -3.00 11.70
C GLY A 400 -13.59 -2.29 13.03
N GLU A 401 -12.40 -2.44 13.63
CA GLU A 401 -11.99 -1.71 14.83
C GLU A 401 -11.83 -0.22 14.55
N PHE A 402 -11.21 0.11 13.42
CA PHE A 402 -11.05 1.50 12.96
C PHE A 402 -12.40 2.20 12.81
N ALA A 403 -13.36 1.55 12.15
CA ALA A 403 -14.69 2.12 11.94
C ALA A 403 -15.47 2.34 13.25
N ARG A 404 -15.24 1.52 14.27
CA ARG A 404 -15.86 1.71 15.59
C ARG A 404 -15.20 2.83 16.40
N LEU A 405 -13.88 2.97 16.32
CA LEU A 405 -13.16 4.02 17.04
C LEU A 405 -13.25 5.40 16.37
N PHE A 406 -13.35 5.42 15.05
CA PHE A 406 -13.34 6.64 14.23
C PHE A 406 -14.48 6.60 13.19
N PRO A 407 -15.76 6.55 13.62
CA PRO A 407 -16.89 6.29 12.72
C PRO A 407 -17.09 7.37 11.66
N ASP A 408 -16.86 8.63 11.98
CA ASP A 408 -16.93 9.75 11.04
C ASP A 408 -15.81 9.69 9.99
N ILE A 409 -14.56 9.42 10.41
CA ILE A 409 -13.42 9.28 9.49
C ILE A 409 -13.62 8.07 8.57
N ALA A 410 -14.10 6.95 9.11
CA ALA A 410 -14.41 5.76 8.32
C ALA A 410 -15.57 6.01 7.35
N GLY A 411 -16.57 6.80 7.77
CA GLY A 411 -17.68 7.23 6.93
C GLY A 411 -17.18 8.07 5.74
N GLU A 412 -16.29 9.02 5.98
CA GLU A 412 -15.69 9.85 4.93
C GLU A 412 -14.84 9.01 3.97
N MET A 413 -14.02 8.09 4.49
CA MET A 413 -13.22 7.17 3.68
C MET A 413 -14.09 6.29 2.78
N ASN A 414 -15.28 5.88 3.22
CA ASN A 414 -16.20 5.04 2.44
C ASN A 414 -17.13 5.82 1.51
N ALA A 415 -17.25 7.14 1.69
CA ALA A 415 -18.09 7.98 0.84
C ALA A 415 -17.59 8.02 -0.60
N HIS A 416 -18.50 8.06 -1.56
CA HIS A 416 -18.15 8.31 -2.95
C HIS A 416 -17.93 9.80 -3.16
N PRO A 417 -16.74 10.22 -3.65
CA PRO A 417 -16.50 11.64 -3.89
C PRO A 417 -17.40 12.14 -5.00
N THR A 418 -18.11 13.23 -4.74
CA THR A 418 -18.90 13.94 -5.76
C THR A 418 -18.03 14.92 -6.54
N LYS A 419 -16.97 15.41 -5.94
CA LYS A 419 -15.93 16.28 -6.53
C LYS A 419 -14.61 16.07 -5.80
N GLY A 420 -13.51 16.22 -6.52
CA GLY A 420 -12.16 16.10 -5.96
C GLY A 420 -11.65 14.65 -5.83
N PRO A 421 -10.42 14.48 -5.32
CA PRO A 421 -9.87 13.15 -5.05
C PRO A 421 -10.65 12.45 -3.94
N ALA A 422 -10.73 11.12 -4.01
CA ALA A 422 -11.35 10.34 -2.95
C ALA A 422 -10.48 10.38 -1.68
N TYR A 423 -11.12 10.52 -0.52
CA TYR A 423 -10.45 10.46 0.77
C TYR A 423 -9.74 9.12 0.95
N SER A 424 -8.44 9.18 1.17
CA SER A 424 -7.58 7.99 1.16
C SER A 424 -7.45 7.35 2.54
N LYS A 425 -6.98 6.10 2.56
CA LYS A 425 -6.59 5.43 3.81
C LYS A 425 -5.46 6.17 4.53
N VAL A 426 -4.57 6.87 3.79
CA VAL A 426 -3.53 7.74 4.35
C VAL A 426 -4.16 8.92 5.09
N ASP A 427 -5.11 9.62 4.46
CA ASP A 427 -5.81 10.75 5.09
C ASP A 427 -6.54 10.29 6.36
N ALA A 428 -7.27 9.17 6.26
CA ALA A 428 -7.99 8.58 7.38
C ALA A 428 -7.05 8.23 8.56
N THR A 429 -5.91 7.61 8.27
CA THR A 429 -4.96 7.21 9.33
C THR A 429 -4.28 8.41 9.96
N ARG A 430 -3.94 9.44 9.18
CA ARG A 430 -3.41 10.72 9.69
C ARG A 430 -4.42 11.44 10.59
N ALA A 431 -5.68 11.53 10.16
CA ALA A 431 -6.75 12.13 10.95
C ALA A 431 -6.98 11.37 12.27
N ALA A 432 -6.98 10.04 12.22
CA ALA A 432 -7.10 9.19 13.40
C ALA A 432 -5.92 9.35 14.36
N ALA A 433 -4.68 9.35 13.85
CA ALA A 433 -3.47 9.55 14.68
C ALA A 433 -3.45 10.93 15.38
N LYS A 434 -3.86 11.97 14.64
CA LYS A 434 -3.99 13.32 15.19
C LYS A 434 -5.05 13.38 16.31
N ARG A 435 -6.21 12.75 16.12
CA ARG A 435 -7.30 12.68 17.11
C ARG A 435 -6.88 11.91 18.35
N ALA A 436 -6.28 10.73 18.14
CA ALA A 436 -5.84 9.86 19.23
C ALA A 436 -4.59 10.39 19.97
N GLY A 437 -3.86 11.36 19.42
CA GLY A 437 -2.61 11.88 20.00
C GLY A 437 -1.49 10.84 20.07
N CYS A 438 -1.56 9.75 19.30
CA CYS A 438 -0.57 8.68 19.28
C CYS A 438 -0.47 8.05 17.88
N VAL A 439 0.44 7.09 17.71
CA VAL A 439 0.59 6.38 16.46
C VAL A 439 -0.59 5.46 16.21
N VAL A 440 -1.13 5.50 15.00
CA VAL A 440 -2.15 4.56 14.50
C VAL A 440 -1.57 3.75 13.36
N LEU A 441 -1.62 2.42 13.50
CA LEU A 441 -1.31 1.44 12.47
C LEU A 441 -2.63 0.84 11.98
N PHE A 442 -3.14 1.32 10.86
CA PHE A 442 -4.36 0.83 10.25
C PHE A 442 -4.06 -0.41 9.40
N LYS A 443 -4.39 -1.59 9.93
CA LYS A 443 -4.08 -2.90 9.33
C LYS A 443 -4.77 -3.11 7.97
N GLY A 444 -4.13 -3.90 7.12
CA GLY A 444 -4.62 -4.32 5.81
C GLY A 444 -3.47 -4.79 4.92
N PRO A 445 -3.72 -5.29 3.71
CA PRO A 445 -2.67 -5.57 2.72
C PRO A 445 -1.85 -4.33 2.40
N ASP A 446 -2.47 -3.17 2.50
CA ASP A 446 -1.96 -1.81 2.38
C ASP A 446 -1.91 -1.15 3.77
N THR A 447 -1.24 -1.75 4.74
CA THR A 447 -1.15 -1.21 6.11
C THR A 447 -0.57 0.21 6.09
N VAL A 448 -1.32 1.16 6.67
CA VAL A 448 -0.89 2.57 6.78
C VAL A 448 -0.57 2.88 8.25
N ILE A 449 0.56 3.55 8.47
CA ILE A 449 1.05 3.91 9.80
C ILE A 449 1.25 5.42 9.84
N ALA A 450 0.57 6.11 10.75
CA ALA A 450 0.69 7.55 10.88
C ALA A 450 0.98 7.98 12.32
N ALA A 451 1.76 9.04 12.47
CA ALA A 451 2.00 9.71 13.74
C ALA A 451 1.17 11.01 13.83
N PRO A 452 0.95 11.54 15.06
CA PRO A 452 0.15 12.76 15.26
C PRO A 452 0.71 14.01 14.57
N ASP A 453 2.01 14.03 14.29
CA ASP A 453 2.70 15.12 13.59
C ASP A 453 2.55 15.08 12.06
N GLY A 454 1.80 14.10 11.53
CA GLY A 454 1.52 13.95 10.10
C GLY A 454 2.48 13.03 9.35
N ARG A 455 3.62 12.62 9.93
CA ARG A 455 4.49 11.59 9.32
C ARG A 455 3.69 10.32 9.06
N CYS A 456 3.88 9.75 7.88
CA CYS A 456 3.10 8.59 7.44
C CYS A 456 3.94 7.66 6.58
N VAL A 457 3.76 6.36 6.77
CA VAL A 457 4.36 5.32 5.94
C VAL A 457 3.32 4.28 5.53
N VAL A 458 3.54 3.65 4.39
CA VAL A 458 2.71 2.55 3.89
C VAL A 458 3.53 1.27 3.86
N ASN A 459 3.08 0.22 4.54
CA ASN A 459 3.62 -1.12 4.42
C ASN A 459 2.72 -1.96 3.52
N ALA A 460 2.99 -1.95 2.23
CA ALA A 460 2.24 -2.71 1.24
C ALA A 460 2.76 -4.15 1.14
N ALA A 461 1.92 -5.12 1.51
CA ALA A 461 2.15 -6.56 1.30
C ALA A 461 1.59 -6.98 -0.07
N LEU A 462 2.08 -6.34 -1.13
CA LEU A 462 1.51 -6.35 -2.48
C LEU A 462 2.62 -6.54 -3.52
N TYR A 463 2.26 -6.87 -4.74
CA TYR A 463 3.20 -7.11 -5.84
C TYR A 463 4.24 -8.16 -5.46
N GLU A 464 5.52 -7.86 -5.62
CA GLU A 464 6.64 -8.74 -5.24
C GLU A 464 6.72 -8.98 -3.73
N ARG A 465 6.06 -8.14 -2.92
CA ARG A 465 5.95 -8.31 -1.47
C ARG A 465 4.65 -8.96 -1.01
N ALA A 466 3.84 -9.50 -1.92
CA ALA A 466 2.59 -10.14 -1.57
C ALA A 466 2.79 -11.27 -0.55
N ALA A 467 1.94 -11.27 0.49
CA ALA A 467 1.95 -12.24 1.57
C ALA A 467 0.51 -12.69 1.92
N PRO A 468 -0.23 -13.32 1.00
CA PRO A 468 -1.64 -13.62 1.19
C PRO A 468 -1.92 -14.54 2.37
N TRP A 469 -0.96 -15.38 2.76
CA TRP A 469 -1.06 -16.28 3.91
C TRP A 469 -1.03 -15.58 5.28
N LEU A 470 -0.76 -14.26 5.33
CA LEU A 470 -0.98 -13.44 6.53
C LEU A 470 -2.46 -13.31 6.91
N ALA A 471 -3.38 -13.65 6.01
CA ALA A 471 -4.82 -13.71 6.31
C ALA A 471 -5.15 -14.94 7.17
N THR A 472 -4.50 -15.08 8.32
CA THR A 472 -4.68 -16.16 9.31
C THR A 472 -4.92 -15.60 10.70
N ALA A 473 -5.67 -16.33 11.53
CA ALA A 473 -5.92 -15.94 12.92
C ALA A 473 -4.60 -15.90 13.71
N GLY A 474 -4.45 -14.90 14.59
CA GLY A 474 -3.26 -14.75 15.43
C GLY A 474 -2.13 -13.95 14.78
N ALA A 475 -2.14 -13.70 13.47
CA ALA A 475 -1.10 -12.90 12.80
C ALA A 475 -1.04 -11.45 13.36
N GLY A 476 -2.20 -10.84 13.66
CA GLY A 476 -2.28 -9.54 14.33
C GLY A 476 -1.66 -9.53 15.71
N ASP A 477 -1.88 -10.59 16.49
CA ASP A 477 -1.31 -10.74 17.84
C ASP A 477 0.23 -10.76 17.79
N VAL A 478 0.80 -11.48 16.82
CA VAL A 478 2.25 -11.51 16.60
C VAL A 478 2.76 -10.12 16.22
N LEU A 479 2.05 -9.38 15.35
CA LEU A 479 2.41 -8.01 14.98
C LEU A 479 2.41 -7.08 16.21
N ALA A 480 1.38 -7.16 17.06
CA ALA A 480 1.33 -6.41 18.32
C ALA A 480 2.52 -6.75 19.22
N GLY A 481 2.89 -8.02 19.28
CA GLY A 481 4.08 -8.50 19.99
C GLY A 481 5.38 -7.95 19.42
N PHE A 482 5.54 -7.93 18.10
CA PHE A 482 6.71 -7.33 17.44
C PHE A 482 6.83 -5.85 17.79
N ILE A 483 5.74 -5.10 17.71
CA ILE A 483 5.74 -3.67 18.08
C ILE A 483 6.14 -3.51 19.55
N ALA A 484 5.54 -4.27 20.47
CA ALA A 484 5.85 -4.20 21.90
C ALA A 484 7.33 -4.52 22.19
N GLY A 485 7.88 -5.53 21.52
CA GLY A 485 9.28 -5.89 21.64
C GLY A 485 10.22 -4.79 21.14
N LEU A 486 9.90 -4.12 20.03
CA LEU A 486 10.70 -3.00 19.52
C LEU A 486 10.55 -1.74 20.40
N LEU A 487 9.36 -1.47 20.93
CA LEU A 487 9.17 -0.41 21.92
C LEU A 487 10.01 -0.66 23.18
N ALA A 488 10.05 -1.90 23.68
CA ALA A 488 10.92 -2.26 24.81
C ALA A 488 12.39 -1.98 24.50
N ARG A 489 12.84 -2.21 23.27
CA ARG A 489 14.19 -1.90 22.79
C ARG A 489 14.46 -0.41 22.57
N GLY A 490 13.50 0.47 22.86
CA GLY A 490 13.69 1.91 22.76
C GLY A 490 13.46 2.51 21.36
N PHE A 491 12.81 1.77 20.45
CA PHE A 491 12.35 2.37 19.19
C PHE A 491 11.26 3.43 19.47
N ALA A 492 11.29 4.53 18.75
CA ALA A 492 10.16 5.46 18.76
C ALA A 492 8.89 4.78 18.20
N PRO A 493 7.68 5.15 18.67
CA PRO A 493 6.45 4.44 18.32
C PRO A 493 6.23 4.23 16.82
N ILE A 494 6.45 5.25 15.99
CA ILE A 494 6.30 5.12 14.54
C ILE A 494 7.35 4.18 13.94
N GLN A 495 8.60 4.24 14.40
CA GLN A 495 9.67 3.36 13.93
C GLN A 495 9.43 1.90 14.34
N ALA A 496 8.91 1.69 15.58
CA ALA A 496 8.54 0.36 16.06
C ALA A 496 7.42 -0.24 15.20
N ALA A 497 6.37 0.53 14.93
CA ALA A 497 5.25 0.11 14.11
C ALA A 497 5.68 -0.20 12.66
N GLU A 498 6.47 0.68 12.05
CA GLU A 498 7.01 0.53 10.69
C GLU A 498 7.89 -0.71 10.57
N THR A 499 8.91 -0.83 11.42
CA THR A 499 9.86 -1.95 11.41
C THR A 499 9.14 -3.28 11.69
N ALA A 500 8.21 -3.31 12.65
CA ALA A 500 7.41 -4.49 12.98
C ALA A 500 6.55 -4.93 11.79
N ALA A 501 5.82 -3.99 11.18
CA ALA A 501 4.95 -4.29 10.04
C ALA A 501 5.76 -4.81 8.84
N TRP A 502 6.93 -4.21 8.59
CA TRP A 502 7.81 -4.66 7.50
C TRP A 502 8.34 -6.09 7.76
N LEU A 503 8.89 -6.36 8.96
CA LEU A 503 9.41 -7.68 9.32
C LEU A 503 8.31 -8.74 9.34
N HIS A 504 7.11 -8.39 9.79
CA HIS A 504 5.95 -9.28 9.81
C HIS A 504 5.60 -9.82 8.40
N VAL A 505 5.59 -8.94 7.40
CA VAL A 505 5.39 -9.33 6.00
C VAL A 505 6.54 -10.19 5.48
N GLU A 506 7.80 -9.83 5.77
CA GLU A 506 8.96 -10.61 5.31
C GLU A 506 9.03 -11.99 5.97
N CYS A 507 8.61 -12.13 7.24
CA CYS A 507 8.48 -13.44 7.89
C CYS A 507 7.46 -14.32 7.18
N ALA A 508 6.30 -13.78 6.83
CA ALA A 508 5.28 -14.51 6.10
C ALA A 508 5.75 -14.93 4.69
N ARG A 509 6.40 -14.02 3.98
CA ARG A 509 6.98 -14.30 2.65
C ARG A 509 8.08 -15.36 2.72
N ARG A 510 8.86 -15.35 3.80
CA ARG A 510 9.94 -16.33 4.00
C ARG A 510 9.39 -17.73 4.21
N PHE A 511 8.30 -17.87 4.97
CA PHE A 511 7.64 -19.15 5.21
C PHE A 511 6.88 -19.63 3.95
N GLY A 512 6.02 -18.77 3.40
CA GLY A 512 5.22 -19.05 2.21
C GLY A 512 3.90 -19.76 2.50
N PRO A 513 3.41 -20.59 1.56
CA PRO A 513 2.14 -21.30 1.70
C PRO A 513 2.10 -22.25 2.89
N GLY A 514 0.95 -22.32 3.59
CA GLY A 514 0.76 -23.12 4.80
C GLY A 514 1.05 -22.38 6.10
N LEU A 515 1.40 -21.07 6.03
CA LEU A 515 1.70 -20.24 7.20
C LEU A 515 0.54 -20.25 8.21
N ILE A 516 0.88 -20.45 9.46
CA ILE A 516 0.05 -20.13 10.63
C ILE A 516 0.77 -19.11 11.52
N ALA A 517 0.06 -18.53 12.48
CA ALA A 517 0.61 -17.42 13.27
C ALA A 517 1.87 -17.79 14.08
N GLU A 518 1.96 -19.03 14.55
CA GLU A 518 3.11 -19.57 15.28
C GLU A 518 4.40 -19.56 14.49
N ASP A 519 4.32 -19.64 13.16
CA ASP A 519 5.49 -19.68 12.28
C ASP A 519 6.17 -18.30 12.16
N LEU A 520 5.40 -17.23 12.27
CA LEU A 520 5.89 -15.85 12.07
C LEU A 520 7.08 -15.49 12.97
N PRO A 521 7.01 -15.70 14.31
CA PRO A 521 8.15 -15.42 15.18
C PRO A 521 9.37 -16.27 14.84
N GLU A 522 9.18 -17.48 14.34
CA GLU A 522 10.26 -18.41 14.03
C GLU A 522 11.04 -18.02 12.76
N GLN A 523 10.44 -17.22 11.87
CA GLN A 523 11.11 -16.70 10.69
C GLN A 523 11.96 -15.46 10.96
N VAL A 524 11.78 -14.78 12.10
CA VAL A 524 12.53 -13.55 12.44
C VAL A 524 14.05 -13.74 12.32
N PRO A 525 14.68 -14.81 12.84
CA PRO A 525 16.13 -14.99 12.72
C PRO A 525 16.61 -15.04 11.28
N ASP A 526 15.87 -15.70 10.40
CA ASP A 526 16.27 -15.83 9.00
C ASP A 526 16.10 -14.51 8.23
N VAL A 527 15.03 -13.76 8.55
CA VAL A 527 14.83 -12.42 7.97
C VAL A 527 15.93 -11.46 8.43
N LEU A 528 16.31 -11.49 9.72
CA LEU A 528 17.40 -10.66 10.25
C LEU A 528 18.74 -11.01 9.61
N LYS A 529 19.08 -12.29 9.46
CA LYS A 529 20.29 -12.74 8.73
C LYS A 529 20.32 -12.20 7.30
N LYS A 530 19.16 -12.23 6.59
CA LYS A 530 19.06 -11.68 5.23
C LYS A 530 19.30 -10.17 5.17
N LEU A 531 19.05 -9.46 6.27
CA LEU A 531 19.36 -8.04 6.44
C LEU A 531 20.81 -7.79 6.87
N ASN A 532 21.62 -8.84 7.03
CA ASN A 532 22.99 -8.77 7.59
C ASN A 532 23.02 -8.21 9.02
N ILE A 533 22.08 -8.68 9.84
CA ILE A 533 21.95 -8.35 11.26
C ILE A 533 22.27 -9.57 12.10
#